data_97cdcbb9543393386c4ab7e0be13d1d1
#
_entry.id   97cdcbb9543393386c4ab7e0be13d1d1
#
_cell.length_a   1.000
_cell.length_b   1.000
_cell.length_c   1.000
_cell.angle_alpha   90.00
_cell.angle_beta   90.00
_cell.angle_gamma   90.00
#
_symmetry.space_group_name_H-M   'P 1'
#
loop_
_entity.id
_entity.type
_entity.pdbx_description
1 polymer ?
#
loop_
_entity_poly.entity_id
_entity_poly.type
_entity_poly.pdbx_seq_one_letter_code
_entity_poly.pdbx_strand_id
1 'polypeptide(L)'
;MELSQEIKRQIGLLVSRQGVIEQILIGTEKGLLIPDLKDYPLGRKRLRGIRLLHTHLKGEPLNEDDLTDLKLLRLDLIAAIAPLAGTARLSIHLAHLANTPDGITLLPPQPLEKSHDYNTDFIQTLERNLDRAIQAEAPVLEGQERAILISVRAGGDRRETEDSLAELQELARTAGVQVLDSFTQLPRKLNPRTLMGEGKLQEVVIRAMQRGATLLIFDQELTPAQVRVISAMTELKVIDRSQLILDIFAGRAKSRDGKVQVELAQLKYLLPRLTGRGVQMSRLMGGIGGRGPGETKLEIDRRRIRDRITALERELQELSRDREQRRSRRVRAGVPIISIVGYTNAGKSTLLNALTQSEIFTENLLFATLDTSSRRLRLPREREVIITDTVGFIRSLPKSLLGAFKATLEELQDADLLLHLVDASNPRFEDQINQVHAILGELGLGDKPELVVFNKTDRLEGLKRKDTIAFLRIAQARRRHDAISISAVDRASLAPLLEALKQRFWPEAD
;
A
#
# COMPACT_ATOMS: atom_id res chain seq x y z
N MET A 1 -4.69 34.47 32.58
CA MET A 1 -3.27 34.73 32.83
C MET A 1 -2.93 34.74 34.31
N GLU A 2 -3.63 35.51 35.14
CA GLU A 2 -3.45 35.57 36.59
C GLU A 2 -3.46 34.19 37.25
N LEU A 3 -4.50 33.40 37.02
CA LEU A 3 -4.60 32.05 37.55
C LEU A 3 -3.43 31.16 37.12
N SER A 4 -2.99 31.27 35.85
CA SER A 4 -1.84 30.53 35.33
C SER A 4 -0.54 30.87 36.04
N GLN A 5 -0.34 32.17 36.39
CA GLN A 5 0.80 32.63 37.17
C GLN A 5 0.74 32.17 38.63
N GLU A 6 -0.44 32.16 39.22
CA GLU A 6 -0.66 31.71 40.60
C GLU A 6 -0.32 30.23 40.78
N ILE A 7 -0.83 29.39 39.90
CA ILE A 7 -0.59 27.93 39.95
C ILE A 7 0.74 27.50 39.29
N LYS A 8 1.47 28.45 38.68
CA LYS A 8 2.74 28.21 37.94
C LYS A 8 2.62 27.10 36.85
N ARG A 9 1.49 27.08 36.18
CA ARG A 9 1.21 26.10 35.11
C ARG A 9 0.57 26.79 33.92
N GLN A 10 0.84 26.27 32.72
CA GLN A 10 0.14 26.70 31.54
C GLN A 10 -1.32 26.26 31.61
N ILE A 11 -2.22 27.13 31.20
CA ILE A 11 -3.65 26.83 31.02
C ILE A 11 -3.95 26.95 29.53
N GLY A 12 -4.62 25.94 28.97
CA GLY A 12 -5.07 25.92 27.58
C GLY A 12 -6.58 25.82 27.48
N LEU A 13 -7.13 26.43 26.45
CA LEU A 13 -8.53 26.37 26.09
C LEU A 13 -8.65 25.84 24.67
N LEU A 14 -9.40 24.75 24.49
CA LEU A 14 -9.85 24.33 23.19
C LEU A 14 -11.17 25.04 22.90
N VAL A 15 -11.21 25.81 21.82
CA VAL A 15 -12.36 26.67 21.49
C VAL A 15 -12.84 26.34 20.07
N SER A 16 -14.14 26.10 19.94
CA SER A 16 -14.78 25.84 18.63
C SER A 16 -14.84 27.10 17.76
N ARG A 17 -15.22 26.97 16.50
CA ARG A 17 -15.43 28.11 15.59
C ARG A 17 -16.56 29.05 16.04
N GLN A 18 -17.52 28.52 16.80
CA GLN A 18 -18.60 29.32 17.40
C GLN A 18 -18.17 30.08 18.67
N GLY A 19 -16.93 29.88 19.13
CA GLY A 19 -16.44 30.52 20.34
C GLY A 19 -16.80 29.77 21.63
N VAL A 20 -17.32 28.55 21.53
CA VAL A 20 -17.60 27.72 22.71
C VAL A 20 -16.32 27.09 23.22
N ILE A 21 -16.10 27.18 24.53
CA ILE A 21 -14.99 26.51 25.20
C ILE A 21 -15.38 25.04 25.33
N GLU A 22 -14.74 24.20 24.55
CA GLU A 22 -14.99 22.76 24.51
C GLU A 22 -14.26 22.02 25.64
N GLN A 23 -13.03 22.47 25.95
CA GLN A 23 -12.22 21.86 26.99
C GLN A 23 -11.21 22.84 27.58
N ILE A 24 -10.96 22.67 28.90
CA ILE A 24 -9.92 23.39 29.65
C ILE A 24 -8.78 22.42 29.93
N LEU A 25 -7.57 22.81 29.59
CA LEU A 25 -6.36 22.00 29.74
C LEU A 25 -5.44 22.65 30.81
N ILE A 26 -4.85 21.82 31.65
CA ILE A 26 -3.87 22.26 32.62
C ILE A 26 -2.55 21.53 32.34
N GLY A 27 -1.54 22.27 31.96
CA GLY A 27 -0.23 21.72 31.60
C GLY A 27 0.78 21.74 32.74
N THR A 28 2.03 21.78 32.36
CA THR A 28 3.18 22.02 33.23
C THR A 28 3.66 23.50 33.14
N GLU A 29 4.77 23.86 33.74
CA GLU A 29 5.40 25.14 33.51
C GLU A 29 5.89 25.34 32.06
N LYS A 30 6.27 24.26 31.39
CA LYS A 30 6.96 24.26 30.09
C LYS A 30 6.14 23.86 28.90
N GLY A 31 4.97 23.26 29.10
CA GLY A 31 4.17 22.76 27.99
C GLY A 31 2.78 22.28 28.39
N LEU A 32 1.94 22.13 27.41
CA LEU A 32 0.56 21.72 27.52
C LEU A 32 0.39 20.33 26.88
N LEU A 33 -0.27 19.41 27.57
CA LEU A 33 -0.65 18.14 26.98
C LEU A 33 -2.04 18.25 26.37
N ILE A 34 -2.11 18.19 25.04
CA ILE A 34 -3.38 18.22 24.32
C ILE A 34 -3.95 16.79 24.32
N PRO A 35 -5.21 16.60 24.73
CA PRO A 35 -5.87 15.30 24.72
C PRO A 35 -6.15 14.82 23.29
N ASP A 36 -6.54 13.56 23.14
CA ASP A 36 -6.98 13.00 21.87
C ASP A 36 -8.26 13.72 21.38
N LEU A 37 -8.17 14.37 20.22
CA LEU A 37 -9.26 15.16 19.63
C LEU A 37 -10.21 14.30 18.78
N LYS A 38 -10.53 13.07 19.21
CA LYS A 38 -11.40 12.12 18.47
C LYS A 38 -12.82 12.64 18.25
N ASP A 39 -13.32 13.44 19.15
CA ASP A 39 -14.67 14.03 19.04
C ASP A 39 -14.75 15.12 17.97
N TYR A 40 -13.59 15.57 17.48
CA TYR A 40 -13.46 16.57 16.41
C TYR A 40 -12.72 15.98 15.20
N PRO A 41 -13.31 15.01 14.47
CA PRO A 41 -12.64 14.36 13.37
C PRO A 41 -12.38 15.33 12.22
N LEU A 42 -11.17 15.30 11.66
CA LEU A 42 -10.80 16.13 10.51
C LEU A 42 -11.67 15.79 9.27
N GLY A 43 -11.96 14.52 9.07
CA GLY A 43 -12.74 14.06 7.93
C GLY A 43 -12.13 14.48 6.60
N ARG A 44 -12.93 15.15 5.75
CA ARG A 44 -12.46 15.76 4.48
C ARG A 44 -12.02 17.22 4.63
N LYS A 45 -12.17 17.80 5.80
CA LYS A 45 -11.80 19.19 6.08
C LYS A 45 -10.28 19.33 6.15
N ARG A 46 -9.78 20.53 5.92
CA ARG A 46 -8.35 20.86 6.04
C ARG A 46 -7.98 21.29 7.43
N LEU A 47 -8.93 21.85 8.14
CA LEU A 47 -8.79 22.34 9.52
C LEU A 47 -9.81 21.63 10.40
N ARG A 48 -9.44 21.44 11.67
CA ARG A 48 -10.21 20.62 12.62
C ARG A 48 -11.48 21.32 13.14
N GLY A 49 -11.56 22.61 13.02
CA GLY A 49 -12.66 23.41 13.58
C GLY A 49 -12.44 23.80 15.04
N ILE A 50 -11.24 23.60 15.57
CA ILE A 50 -10.83 23.87 16.95
C ILE A 50 -9.61 24.78 16.94
N ARG A 51 -9.61 25.76 17.85
CA ARG A 51 -8.51 26.68 18.15
C ARG A 51 -7.94 26.31 19.51
N LEU A 52 -6.61 26.41 19.66
CA LEU A 52 -5.94 26.30 20.96
C LEU A 52 -5.47 27.67 21.40
N LEU A 53 -6.00 28.14 22.53
CA LEU A 53 -5.53 29.33 23.21
C LEU A 53 -4.87 28.91 24.52
N HIS A 54 -3.62 29.25 24.74
CA HIS A 54 -2.91 28.85 25.95
C HIS A 54 -2.02 29.97 26.51
N THR A 55 -1.55 29.79 27.73
CA THR A 55 -0.74 30.81 28.43
C THR A 55 0.71 30.42 28.43
N HIS A 56 1.60 31.40 28.15
CA HIS A 56 3.05 31.33 28.39
C HIS A 56 3.43 32.19 29.58
N LEU A 57 4.15 31.60 30.56
CA LEU A 57 4.35 32.22 31.86
C LEU A 57 5.40 33.34 31.87
N LYS A 58 6.40 33.26 30.99
CA LYS A 58 7.59 34.10 30.98
C LYS A 58 7.66 35.07 29.80
N GLY A 59 6.59 35.20 29.04
CA GLY A 59 6.56 36.06 27.86
C GLY A 59 7.15 35.43 26.58
N GLU A 60 7.35 34.11 26.57
CA GLU A 60 7.89 33.40 25.42
C GLU A 60 6.91 33.41 24.25
N PRO A 61 7.41 33.46 22.97
CA PRO A 61 6.59 33.23 21.80
C PRO A 61 6.16 31.75 21.68
N LEU A 62 5.39 31.41 20.67
CA LEU A 62 5.10 30.02 20.32
C LEU A 62 6.40 29.26 20.13
N ASN A 63 6.50 28.08 20.74
CA ASN A 63 7.65 27.17 20.64
C ASN A 63 7.49 26.11 19.56
N GLU A 64 8.51 25.26 19.33
CA GLU A 64 8.47 24.21 18.32
C GLU A 64 7.40 23.14 18.60
N ASP A 65 7.12 22.84 19.87
CA ASP A 65 6.07 21.89 20.26
C ASP A 65 4.69 22.43 19.89
N ASP A 66 4.42 23.71 20.16
CA ASP A 66 3.18 24.39 19.79
C ASP A 66 2.96 24.35 18.27
N LEU A 67 4.01 24.64 17.50
CA LEU A 67 3.95 24.63 16.04
C LEU A 67 3.81 23.21 15.47
N THR A 68 4.36 22.23 16.14
CA THR A 68 4.20 20.81 15.80
C THR A 68 2.77 20.37 16.07
N ASP A 69 2.20 20.74 17.21
CA ASP A 69 0.80 20.46 17.55
C ASP A 69 -0.17 21.13 16.57
N LEU A 70 0.07 22.38 16.19
CA LEU A 70 -0.71 23.05 15.14
C LEU A 70 -0.74 22.23 13.83
N LYS A 71 0.43 21.73 13.40
CA LYS A 71 0.58 20.95 12.16
C LYS A 71 -0.07 19.56 12.25
N LEU A 72 0.23 18.82 13.32
CA LEU A 72 -0.25 17.44 13.50
C LEU A 72 -1.75 17.37 13.76
N LEU A 73 -2.24 18.28 14.61
CA LEU A 73 -3.65 18.31 14.99
C LEU A 73 -4.51 19.07 13.98
N ARG A 74 -3.90 19.77 13.03
CA ARG A 74 -4.62 20.58 12.03
C ARG A 74 -5.57 21.59 12.67
N LEU A 75 -5.12 22.22 13.73
CA LEU A 75 -5.90 23.24 14.43
C LEU A 75 -6.20 24.42 13.50
N ASP A 76 -7.33 25.06 13.68
CA ASP A 76 -7.69 26.27 12.93
C ASP A 76 -6.68 27.39 13.18
N LEU A 77 -6.21 27.49 14.44
CA LEU A 77 -5.27 28.49 14.92
C LEU A 77 -4.70 28.03 16.26
N ILE A 78 -3.45 28.38 16.53
CA ILE A 78 -2.84 28.31 17.86
C ILE A 78 -2.46 29.72 18.34
N ALA A 79 -2.71 30.00 19.62
CA ALA A 79 -2.44 31.27 20.22
C ALA A 79 -1.82 31.14 21.61
N ALA A 80 -0.66 31.76 21.84
CA ALA A 80 -0.06 31.89 23.16
C ALA A 80 -0.30 33.29 23.69
N ILE A 81 -0.89 33.37 24.88
CA ILE A 81 -1.09 34.62 25.63
C ILE A 81 0.05 34.73 26.62
N ALA A 82 0.81 35.82 26.55
CA ALA A 82 2.02 36.01 27.31
C ALA A 82 2.08 37.45 27.91
N PRO A 83 2.71 37.64 29.08
CA PRO A 83 2.93 38.98 29.63
C PRO A 83 3.92 39.76 28.73
N LEU A 84 3.61 41.01 28.44
CA LEU A 84 4.51 41.87 27.71
C LEU A 84 5.55 42.45 28.70
N ALA A 85 6.82 42.16 28.46
CA ALA A 85 7.91 42.51 29.34
C ALA A 85 7.88 44.01 29.75
N GLY A 86 7.95 44.29 31.06
CA GLY A 86 7.96 45.64 31.61
C GLY A 86 6.62 46.36 31.63
N THR A 87 5.51 45.68 31.31
CA THR A 87 4.16 46.28 31.32
C THR A 87 3.15 45.34 31.99
N ALA A 88 2.02 45.90 32.45
CA ALA A 88 0.87 45.11 32.88
C ALA A 88 0.00 44.60 31.72
N ARG A 89 0.43 44.79 30.47
CA ARG A 89 -0.33 44.38 29.26
C ARG A 89 0.01 42.96 28.83
N LEU A 90 -0.95 42.32 28.16
CA LEU A 90 -0.79 40.99 27.58
C LEU A 90 -0.57 41.12 26.07
N SER A 91 0.35 40.30 25.56
CA SER A 91 0.54 40.08 24.13
C SER A 91 -0.05 38.74 23.72
N ILE A 92 -0.47 38.64 22.48
CA ILE A 92 -0.89 37.39 21.87
C ILE A 92 0.05 37.05 20.68
N HIS A 93 0.54 35.83 20.68
CA HIS A 93 1.36 35.25 19.64
C HIS A 93 0.51 34.21 18.89
N LEU A 94 0.34 34.38 17.60
CA LEU A 94 -0.58 33.62 16.80
C LEU A 94 0.14 32.89 15.66
N ALA A 95 -0.30 31.66 15.37
CA ALA A 95 0.12 30.93 14.19
C ALA A 95 -1.06 30.17 13.56
N HIS A 96 -1.01 30.01 12.25
CA HIS A 96 -1.95 29.18 11.50
C HIS A 96 -1.24 28.39 10.40
N LEU A 97 -1.90 27.37 9.88
CA LEU A 97 -1.40 26.60 8.75
C LEU A 97 -1.39 27.48 7.49
N ALA A 98 -0.40 27.28 6.64
CA ALA A 98 -0.28 28.00 5.37
C ALA A 98 0.41 27.14 4.30
N ASN A 99 0.24 27.51 3.03
CA ASN A 99 0.97 26.89 1.92
C ASN A 99 2.34 27.56 1.74
N THR A 100 3.18 27.42 2.75
CA THR A 100 4.59 27.86 2.77
C THR A 100 5.49 26.63 2.91
N PRO A 101 6.80 26.70 2.62
CA PRO A 101 7.73 25.59 2.82
C PRO A 101 7.66 24.99 4.23
N ASP A 102 7.50 25.84 5.24
CA ASP A 102 7.38 25.43 6.65
C ASP A 102 5.98 24.95 7.02
N GLY A 103 4.98 25.17 6.15
CA GLY A 103 3.58 24.78 6.34
C GLY A 103 2.81 25.63 7.35
N ILE A 104 3.37 26.72 7.83
CA ILE A 104 2.77 27.63 8.81
C ILE A 104 3.10 29.10 8.49
N THR A 105 2.26 29.97 9.01
CA THR A 105 2.54 31.41 9.10
C THR A 105 2.47 31.83 10.56
N LEU A 106 3.55 32.45 11.04
CA LEU A 106 3.59 33.14 12.32
C LEU A 106 3.12 34.58 12.09
N LEU A 107 2.15 35.01 12.86
CA LEU A 107 1.67 36.40 12.81
C LEU A 107 2.48 37.31 13.74
N PRO A 108 2.64 38.56 13.40
CA PRO A 108 3.33 39.51 14.30
C PRO A 108 2.66 39.56 15.69
N PRO A 109 3.44 39.56 16.78
CA PRO A 109 2.89 39.71 18.12
C PRO A 109 2.07 41.00 18.21
N GLN A 110 0.92 40.92 18.84
CA GLN A 110 0.04 42.08 19.00
C GLN A 110 -0.57 42.13 20.39
N PRO A 111 -1.03 43.33 20.85
CA PRO A 111 -1.80 43.43 22.08
C PRO A 111 -3.06 42.57 22.03
N LEU A 112 -3.44 41.94 23.15
CA LEU A 112 -4.60 41.02 23.21
C LEU A 112 -5.90 41.71 22.76
N GLU A 113 -6.05 43.01 23.00
CA GLU A 113 -7.23 43.78 22.60
C GLU A 113 -7.43 43.89 21.09
N LYS A 114 -6.40 43.63 20.28
CA LYS A 114 -6.44 43.70 18.82
C LYS A 114 -6.66 42.32 18.16
N SER A 115 -6.99 41.29 18.93
CA SER A 115 -7.13 39.89 18.40
C SER A 115 -8.44 39.59 17.70
N HIS A 116 -9.30 40.58 17.42
CA HIS A 116 -10.63 40.39 16.83
C HIS A 116 -10.65 40.03 15.35
N ASP A 117 -9.53 40.19 14.64
CA ASP A 117 -9.46 39.99 13.18
C ASP A 117 -9.46 38.49 12.76
N TYR A 118 -9.24 37.57 13.71
CA TYR A 118 -9.14 36.12 13.45
C TYR A 118 -10.46 35.40 13.71
N ASN A 119 -11.51 35.90 13.07
CA ASN A 119 -12.87 35.40 13.18
C ASN A 119 -13.12 34.17 12.31
N THR A 120 -14.37 33.72 12.21
CA THR A 120 -14.77 32.56 11.43
C THR A 120 -14.54 32.76 9.94
N ASP A 121 -14.68 33.99 9.41
CA ASP A 121 -14.48 34.31 7.99
C ASP A 121 -13.00 34.20 7.59
N PHE A 122 -12.10 34.62 8.49
CA PHE A 122 -10.67 34.41 8.31
C PHE A 122 -10.34 32.91 8.19
N ILE A 123 -10.86 32.09 9.10
CA ILE A 123 -10.63 30.62 9.09
C ILE A 123 -11.20 29.98 7.83
N GLN A 124 -12.39 30.37 7.38
CA GLN A 124 -12.98 29.86 6.14
C GLN A 124 -12.15 30.25 4.91
N THR A 125 -11.59 31.45 4.90
CA THR A 125 -10.73 31.93 3.82
C THR A 125 -9.41 31.15 3.84
N LEU A 126 -8.84 30.91 5.01
CA LEU A 126 -7.65 30.08 5.18
C LEU A 126 -7.87 28.66 4.66
N GLU A 127 -8.99 28.03 5.04
CA GLU A 127 -9.35 26.69 4.60
C GLU A 127 -9.50 26.62 3.07
N ARG A 128 -10.16 27.60 2.45
CA ARG A 128 -10.26 27.70 0.97
C ARG A 128 -8.90 27.87 0.29
N ASN A 129 -8.00 28.64 0.87
CA ASN A 129 -6.66 28.84 0.31
C ASN A 129 -5.83 27.55 0.39
N LEU A 130 -5.91 26.82 1.52
CA LEU A 130 -5.27 25.52 1.67
C LEU A 130 -5.82 24.49 0.67
N ASP A 131 -7.13 24.45 0.44
CA ASP A 131 -7.76 23.57 -0.56
C ASP A 131 -7.29 23.91 -1.98
N ARG A 132 -7.27 25.19 -2.37
CA ARG A 132 -6.81 25.62 -3.70
C ARG A 132 -5.35 25.24 -3.96
N ALA A 133 -4.49 25.40 -2.97
CA ALA A 133 -3.08 25.06 -3.09
C ALA A 133 -2.88 23.55 -3.36
N ILE A 134 -3.59 22.69 -2.63
CA ILE A 134 -3.55 21.24 -2.82
C ILE A 134 -4.12 20.82 -4.18
N GLN A 135 -5.21 21.45 -4.63
CA GLN A 135 -5.80 21.16 -5.94
C GLN A 135 -4.90 21.61 -7.10
N ALA A 136 -4.14 22.68 -6.92
CA ALA A 136 -3.18 23.13 -7.92
C ALA A 136 -1.98 22.18 -8.08
N GLU A 137 -1.51 21.55 -7.00
CA GLU A 137 -0.41 20.60 -7.05
C GLU A 137 -0.82 19.23 -7.62
N ALA A 138 -2.05 18.79 -7.37
CA ALA A 138 -2.56 17.52 -7.86
C ALA A 138 -4.07 17.57 -8.11
N PRO A 139 -4.51 17.60 -9.38
CA PRO A 139 -5.94 17.55 -9.72
C PRO A 139 -6.59 16.33 -9.06
N VAL A 140 -7.62 16.55 -8.29
CA VAL A 140 -8.32 15.50 -7.52
C VAL A 140 -9.48 14.96 -8.34
N LEU A 141 -9.41 13.69 -8.74
CA LEU A 141 -10.60 12.94 -9.12
C LEU A 141 -11.37 12.60 -7.84
N GLU A 142 -12.65 12.98 -7.77
CA GLU A 142 -13.47 12.68 -6.58
C GLU A 142 -13.42 11.18 -6.24
N GLY A 143 -13.08 10.88 -4.99
CA GLY A 143 -13.02 9.51 -4.48
C GLY A 143 -11.69 8.79 -4.65
N GLN A 144 -10.69 9.36 -5.31
CA GLN A 144 -9.37 8.74 -5.45
C GLN A 144 -8.54 8.88 -4.16
N GLU A 145 -8.00 7.75 -3.66
CA GLU A 145 -7.06 7.75 -2.54
C GLU A 145 -5.70 8.32 -2.98
N ARG A 146 -5.06 9.08 -2.10
CA ARG A 146 -3.77 9.75 -2.36
C ARG A 146 -2.76 9.35 -1.31
N ALA A 147 -1.61 8.84 -1.73
CA ALA A 147 -0.65 8.22 -0.85
C ALA A 147 0.73 8.89 -0.85
N ILE A 148 1.37 8.81 0.33
CA ILE A 148 2.83 8.87 0.46
C ILE A 148 3.35 7.44 0.62
N LEU A 149 4.35 7.08 -0.18
CA LEU A 149 5.03 5.79 -0.08
C LEU A 149 6.21 5.91 0.88
N ILE A 150 6.39 4.89 1.73
CA ILE A 150 7.44 4.89 2.77
C ILE A 150 8.21 3.58 2.68
N SER A 151 9.53 3.67 2.43
CA SER A 151 10.43 2.51 2.46
C SER A 151 11.55 2.74 3.49
N VAL A 152 11.66 1.83 4.48
CA VAL A 152 12.62 1.92 5.58
C VAL A 152 13.37 0.60 5.68
N ARG A 153 14.67 0.57 5.35
CA ARG A 153 15.48 -0.66 5.38
C ARG A 153 16.72 -0.47 6.23
N ALA A 154 17.02 -1.40 7.13
CA ALA A 154 18.26 -1.40 7.88
C ALA A 154 19.40 -2.01 7.06
N GLY A 155 20.51 -1.28 6.90
CA GLY A 155 21.73 -1.80 6.28
C GLY A 155 21.62 -2.24 4.81
N GLY A 156 20.54 -1.84 4.11
CA GLY A 156 20.29 -2.22 2.73
C GLY A 156 21.08 -1.41 1.69
N ASP A 157 21.22 -1.96 0.48
CA ASP A 157 21.70 -1.21 -0.67
C ASP A 157 20.64 -0.16 -1.08
N ARG A 158 21.11 1.06 -1.34
CA ARG A 158 20.26 2.16 -1.81
C ARG A 158 19.50 1.81 -3.08
N ARG A 159 20.18 1.16 -4.03
CA ARG A 159 19.56 0.69 -5.28
C ARG A 159 18.42 -0.30 -5.02
N GLU A 160 18.62 -1.23 -4.11
CA GLU A 160 17.60 -2.21 -3.74
C GLU A 160 16.36 -1.55 -3.13
N THR A 161 16.56 -0.48 -2.36
CA THR A 161 15.47 0.29 -1.75
C THR A 161 14.71 1.11 -2.80
N GLU A 162 15.42 1.76 -3.71
CA GLU A 162 14.85 2.53 -4.83
C GLU A 162 13.99 1.64 -5.73
N ASP A 163 14.42 0.43 -5.98
CA ASP A 163 13.70 -0.53 -6.82
C ASP A 163 12.46 -1.12 -6.13
N SER A 164 12.56 -1.42 -4.82
CA SER A 164 11.39 -1.85 -4.06
C SER A 164 10.33 -0.75 -4.02
N LEU A 165 10.78 0.51 -3.92
CA LEU A 165 9.90 1.66 -3.95
C LEU A 165 9.25 1.86 -5.33
N ALA A 166 10.01 1.65 -6.43
CA ALA A 166 9.48 1.69 -7.78
C ALA A 166 8.41 0.62 -8.00
N GLU A 167 8.62 -0.60 -7.47
CA GLU A 167 7.62 -1.68 -7.51
C GLU A 167 6.39 -1.33 -6.66
N LEU A 168 6.58 -0.75 -5.47
CA LEU A 168 5.47 -0.27 -4.63
C LEU A 168 4.65 0.82 -5.33
N GLN A 169 5.31 1.69 -6.09
CA GLN A 169 4.64 2.73 -6.89
C GLN A 169 3.75 2.12 -7.99
N GLU A 170 4.23 1.09 -8.68
CA GLU A 170 3.44 0.35 -9.67
C GLU A 170 2.27 -0.41 -9.01
N LEU A 171 2.45 -0.95 -7.80
CA LEU A 171 1.36 -1.54 -7.01
C LEU A 171 0.30 -0.50 -6.65
N ALA A 172 0.71 0.66 -6.15
CA ALA A 172 -0.20 1.75 -5.81
C ALA A 172 -1.00 2.21 -7.04
N ARG A 173 -0.32 2.37 -8.20
CA ARG A 173 -0.97 2.68 -9.47
C ARG A 173 -1.99 1.62 -9.87
N THR A 174 -1.65 0.33 -9.71
CA THR A 174 -2.54 -0.79 -10.00
C THR A 174 -3.78 -0.80 -9.11
N ALA A 175 -3.64 -0.35 -7.86
CA ALA A 175 -4.75 -0.17 -6.93
C ALA A 175 -5.59 1.10 -7.19
N GLY A 176 -5.25 1.91 -8.19
CA GLY A 176 -5.92 3.19 -8.47
C GLY A 176 -5.58 4.30 -7.49
N VAL A 177 -4.48 4.15 -6.73
CA VAL A 177 -4.02 5.14 -5.75
C VAL A 177 -3.08 6.14 -6.42
N GLN A 178 -3.32 7.43 -6.23
CA GLN A 178 -2.42 8.49 -6.67
C GLN A 178 -1.25 8.63 -5.70
N VAL A 179 -0.03 8.45 -6.18
CA VAL A 179 1.19 8.66 -5.39
C VAL A 179 1.59 10.13 -5.48
N LEU A 180 1.58 10.82 -4.34
CA LEU A 180 1.95 12.24 -4.24
C LEU A 180 3.44 12.42 -4.00
N ASP A 181 4.05 11.52 -3.22
CA ASP A 181 5.46 11.58 -2.86
C ASP A 181 5.96 10.23 -2.35
N SER A 182 7.26 10.09 -2.21
CA SER A 182 7.89 8.91 -1.66
C SER A 182 8.99 9.28 -0.68
N PHE A 183 9.12 8.50 0.37
CA PHE A 183 10.09 8.68 1.42
C PHE A 183 10.93 7.42 1.61
N THR A 184 12.25 7.57 1.62
CA THR A 184 13.20 6.47 1.88
C THR A 184 14.08 6.77 3.06
N GLN A 185 14.32 5.77 3.91
CA GLN A 185 15.28 5.86 4.99
C GLN A 185 16.09 4.57 5.12
N LEU A 186 17.41 4.71 5.30
CA LEU A 186 18.36 3.62 5.51
C LEU A 186 19.00 3.74 6.91
N PRO A 187 18.27 3.46 7.98
CA PRO A 187 18.80 3.54 9.33
C PRO A 187 19.77 2.36 9.58
N ARG A 188 20.69 2.51 10.52
CA ARG A 188 21.54 1.38 10.97
C ARG A 188 20.73 0.25 11.61
N LYS A 189 19.65 0.58 12.30
CA LYS A 189 18.73 -0.36 12.96
C LYS A 189 17.30 0.17 12.86
N LEU A 190 16.35 -0.72 12.57
CA LEU A 190 14.93 -0.37 12.55
C LEU A 190 14.44 -0.11 13.97
N ASN A 191 13.57 0.89 14.11
CA ASN A 191 12.83 1.09 15.34
C ASN A 191 11.75 0.00 15.45
N PRO A 192 11.73 -0.82 16.52
CA PRO A 192 10.78 -1.93 16.64
C PRO A 192 9.31 -1.46 16.75
N ARG A 193 9.06 -0.20 17.16
CA ARG A 193 7.71 0.34 17.36
C ARG A 193 7.15 1.05 16.11
N THR A 194 8.00 1.73 15.35
CA THR A 194 7.59 2.67 14.29
C THR A 194 8.34 2.48 12.96
N LEU A 195 9.25 1.48 12.86
CA LEU A 195 10.23 1.24 11.80
C LEU A 195 11.31 2.34 11.71
N MET A 196 10.95 3.60 11.82
CA MET A 196 11.83 4.78 11.83
C MET A 196 11.74 5.50 13.17
N GLY A 197 12.61 6.48 13.44
CA GLY A 197 12.50 7.33 14.63
C GLY A 197 11.16 8.08 14.68
N GLU A 198 10.60 8.30 15.87
CA GLU A 198 9.30 8.96 16.04
C GLU A 198 9.26 10.37 15.45
N GLY A 199 10.30 11.20 15.66
CA GLY A 199 10.38 12.54 15.06
C GLY A 199 10.41 12.51 13.52
N LYS A 200 11.07 11.51 12.92
CA LYS A 200 11.07 11.36 11.46
C LYS A 200 9.71 10.90 10.93
N LEU A 201 9.02 10.06 11.67
CA LEU A 201 7.65 9.68 11.33
C LEU A 201 6.70 10.88 11.40
N GLN A 202 6.82 11.74 12.41
CA GLN A 202 6.06 12.99 12.52
C GLN A 202 6.30 13.91 11.32
N GLU A 203 7.56 14.08 10.90
CA GLU A 203 7.91 14.85 9.70
C GLU A 203 7.20 14.31 8.44
N VAL A 204 7.23 12.99 8.25
CA VAL A 204 6.55 12.35 7.12
C VAL A 204 5.03 12.55 7.19
N VAL A 205 4.43 12.42 8.36
CA VAL A 205 2.99 12.65 8.58
C VAL A 205 2.62 14.09 8.27
N ILE A 206 3.36 15.06 8.78
CA ILE A 206 3.15 16.49 8.51
C ILE A 206 3.21 16.76 7.00
N ARG A 207 4.25 16.26 6.33
CA ARG A 207 4.42 16.40 4.87
C ARG A 207 3.28 15.75 4.09
N ALA A 208 2.83 14.58 4.52
CA ALA A 208 1.69 13.90 3.92
C ALA A 208 0.40 14.74 4.03
N MET A 209 0.15 15.30 5.21
CA MET A 209 -1.02 16.14 5.45
C MET A 209 -0.96 17.44 4.64
N GLN A 210 0.21 18.09 4.54
CA GLN A 210 0.42 19.31 3.73
C GLN A 210 0.10 19.06 2.26
N ARG A 211 0.52 17.91 1.70
CA ARG A 211 0.23 17.51 0.32
C ARG A 211 -1.19 16.96 0.12
N GLY A 212 -1.99 16.91 1.18
CA GLY A 212 -3.36 16.38 1.12
C GLY A 212 -3.44 14.88 0.87
N ALA A 213 -2.45 14.10 1.33
CA ALA A 213 -2.53 12.66 1.32
C ALA A 213 -3.69 12.17 2.22
N THR A 214 -4.27 11.03 1.87
CA THR A 214 -5.30 10.33 2.65
C THR A 214 -4.75 9.05 3.25
N LEU A 215 -3.57 8.61 2.78
CA LEU A 215 -3.03 7.28 2.99
C LEU A 215 -1.50 7.30 3.11
N LEU A 216 -0.96 6.54 4.06
CA LEU A 216 0.46 6.18 4.13
C LEU A 216 0.62 4.71 3.75
N ILE A 217 1.50 4.40 2.81
CA ILE A 217 1.79 3.03 2.36
C ILE A 217 3.23 2.68 2.71
N PHE A 218 3.42 1.70 3.59
CA PHE A 218 4.73 1.18 3.95
C PHE A 218 5.13 0.03 3.02
N ASP A 219 6.37 0.06 2.53
CA ASP A 219 6.94 -1.00 1.68
C ASP A 219 7.16 -2.32 2.46
N GLN A 220 7.48 -2.22 3.74
CA GLN A 220 7.64 -3.36 4.64
C GLN A 220 6.29 -3.77 5.25
N GLU A 221 6.12 -5.08 5.50
CA GLU A 221 5.00 -5.56 6.29
C GLU A 221 5.07 -5.02 7.72
N LEU A 222 3.99 -4.41 8.19
CA LEU A 222 3.88 -3.87 9.54
C LEU A 222 3.31 -4.92 10.50
N THR A 223 3.92 -5.06 11.66
CA THR A 223 3.33 -5.83 12.74
C THR A 223 2.06 -5.14 13.27
N PRO A 224 1.11 -5.88 13.87
CA PRO A 224 -0.08 -5.28 14.47
C PRO A 224 0.23 -4.18 15.51
N ALA A 225 1.33 -4.34 16.26
CA ALA A 225 1.80 -3.35 17.22
C ALA A 225 2.28 -2.07 16.55
N GLN A 226 3.05 -2.19 15.45
CA GLN A 226 3.50 -1.03 14.66
C GLN A 226 2.34 -0.29 14.03
N VAL A 227 1.39 -1.00 13.40
CA VAL A 227 0.17 -0.37 12.85
C VAL A 227 -0.55 0.42 13.93
N ARG A 228 -0.69 -0.13 15.14
CA ARG A 228 -1.34 0.55 16.27
C ARG A 228 -0.63 1.85 16.65
N VAL A 229 0.69 1.79 16.82
CA VAL A 229 1.49 2.95 17.24
C VAL A 229 1.48 4.03 16.16
N ILE A 230 1.75 3.66 14.91
CA ILE A 230 1.79 4.61 13.79
C ILE A 230 0.40 5.25 13.58
N SER A 231 -0.68 4.45 13.60
CA SER A 231 -2.04 4.98 13.49
C SER A 231 -2.47 5.82 14.69
N ALA A 232 -1.78 5.74 15.85
CA ALA A 232 -2.02 6.64 16.96
C ALA A 232 -1.41 8.04 16.74
N MET A 233 -0.40 8.14 15.86
CA MET A 233 0.31 9.38 15.55
C MET A 233 -0.29 10.14 14.36
N THR A 234 -1.28 9.58 13.66
CA THR A 234 -1.87 10.21 12.47
C THR A 234 -3.32 9.79 12.29
N GLU A 235 -4.12 10.66 11.66
CA GLU A 235 -5.47 10.32 11.19
C GLU A 235 -5.49 9.75 9.78
N LEU A 236 -4.35 9.75 9.08
CA LEU A 236 -4.23 9.14 7.77
C LEU A 236 -4.41 7.63 7.88
N LYS A 237 -5.00 7.03 6.87
CA LYS A 237 -5.05 5.56 6.77
C LYS A 237 -3.63 5.04 6.63
N VAL A 238 -3.27 4.04 7.44
CA VAL A 238 -1.95 3.39 7.41
C VAL A 238 -2.13 1.97 6.90
N ILE A 239 -1.49 1.67 5.79
CA ILE A 239 -1.43 0.32 5.23
C ILE A 239 0.00 -0.06 4.90
N ASP A 240 0.24 -1.34 4.73
CA ASP A 240 1.51 -1.86 4.25
C ASP A 240 1.37 -2.51 2.87
N ARG A 241 2.50 -2.97 2.32
CA ARG A 241 2.58 -3.67 1.03
C ARG A 241 1.62 -4.86 0.96
N SER A 242 1.49 -5.64 2.05
CA SER A 242 0.63 -6.81 2.11
C SER A 242 -0.84 -6.46 1.95
N GLN A 243 -1.29 -5.42 2.65
CA GLN A 243 -2.68 -4.95 2.52
C GLN A 243 -2.95 -4.36 1.13
N LEU A 244 -2.00 -3.60 0.56
CA LEU A 244 -2.14 -3.05 -0.79
C LEU A 244 -2.31 -4.17 -1.83
N ILE A 245 -1.51 -5.24 -1.74
CA ILE A 245 -1.64 -6.41 -2.62
C ILE A 245 -2.99 -7.09 -2.43
N LEU A 246 -3.46 -7.27 -1.19
CA LEU A 246 -4.78 -7.84 -0.91
C LEU A 246 -5.92 -7.00 -1.50
N ASP A 247 -5.81 -5.68 -1.45
CA ASP A 247 -6.80 -4.77 -2.02
C ASP A 247 -6.82 -4.85 -3.56
N ILE A 248 -5.65 -4.98 -4.21
CA ILE A 248 -5.55 -5.25 -5.65
C ILE A 248 -6.23 -6.57 -5.99
N PHE A 249 -5.96 -7.63 -5.23
CA PHE A 249 -6.55 -8.93 -5.46
C PHE A 249 -8.06 -8.94 -5.26
N ALA A 250 -8.57 -8.22 -4.26
CA ALA A 250 -10.00 -8.08 -4.04
C ALA A 250 -10.72 -7.45 -5.25
N GLY A 251 -10.08 -6.47 -5.91
CA GLY A 251 -10.58 -5.86 -7.13
C GLY A 251 -10.48 -6.75 -8.38
N ARG A 252 -9.57 -7.74 -8.38
CA ARG A 252 -9.29 -8.61 -9.55
C ARG A 252 -9.95 -9.99 -9.48
N ALA A 253 -10.32 -10.48 -8.30
CA ALA A 253 -10.97 -11.77 -8.11
C ALA A 253 -12.35 -11.81 -8.78
N LYS A 254 -12.49 -12.57 -9.84
CA LYS A 254 -13.75 -12.76 -10.59
C LYS A 254 -14.40 -14.10 -10.26
N SER A 255 -13.60 -15.17 -10.14
CA SER A 255 -14.08 -16.49 -9.81
C SER A 255 -14.56 -16.57 -8.35
N ARG A 256 -15.44 -17.54 -8.07
CA ARG A 256 -15.87 -17.84 -6.70
C ARG A 256 -14.69 -18.25 -5.82
N ASP A 257 -13.83 -19.12 -6.35
CA ASP A 257 -12.61 -19.59 -5.68
C ASP A 257 -11.70 -18.41 -5.31
N GLY A 258 -11.38 -17.55 -6.27
CA GLY A 258 -10.55 -16.37 -6.05
C GLY A 258 -11.14 -15.41 -5.01
N LYS A 259 -12.46 -15.15 -5.06
CA LYS A 259 -13.14 -14.29 -4.06
C LYS A 259 -13.06 -14.85 -2.65
N VAL A 260 -13.31 -16.17 -2.48
CA VAL A 260 -13.24 -16.86 -1.18
C VAL A 260 -11.81 -16.79 -0.62
N GLN A 261 -10.81 -17.06 -1.46
CA GLN A 261 -9.41 -17.01 -1.06
C GLN A 261 -8.96 -15.62 -0.64
N VAL A 262 -9.30 -14.60 -1.42
CA VAL A 262 -8.93 -13.21 -1.12
C VAL A 262 -9.63 -12.71 0.14
N GLU A 263 -10.93 -12.97 0.30
CA GLU A 263 -11.68 -12.59 1.50
C GLU A 263 -11.08 -13.28 2.75
N LEU A 264 -10.77 -14.56 2.65
CA LEU A 264 -10.12 -15.30 3.73
C LEU A 264 -8.76 -14.70 4.11
N ALA A 265 -7.93 -14.35 3.12
CA ALA A 265 -6.64 -13.73 3.32
C ALA A 265 -6.79 -12.35 3.99
N GLN A 266 -7.69 -11.51 3.50
CA GLN A 266 -7.98 -10.20 4.08
C GLN A 266 -8.42 -10.29 5.54
N LEU A 267 -9.32 -11.23 5.86
CA LEU A 267 -9.80 -11.41 7.23
C LEU A 267 -8.71 -11.95 8.16
N LYS A 268 -7.89 -12.91 7.70
CA LYS A 268 -6.74 -13.41 8.46
C LYS A 268 -5.69 -12.33 8.71
N TYR A 269 -5.44 -11.48 7.74
CA TYR A 269 -4.53 -10.34 7.86
C TYR A 269 -5.08 -9.26 8.81
N LEU A 270 -6.39 -8.98 8.74
CA LEU A 270 -7.05 -7.95 9.53
C LEU A 270 -7.24 -8.36 11.01
N LEU A 271 -7.59 -9.62 11.28
CA LEU A 271 -7.96 -10.09 12.61
C LEU A 271 -6.95 -9.73 13.72
N PRO A 272 -5.62 -9.93 13.57
CA PRO A 272 -4.64 -9.52 14.59
C PRO A 272 -4.46 -7.99 14.68
N ARG A 273 -4.85 -7.25 13.64
CA ARG A 273 -4.72 -5.78 13.53
C ARG A 273 -5.94 -5.03 14.06
N LEU A 274 -7.01 -5.76 14.43
CA LEU A 274 -8.18 -5.20 15.08
C LEU A 274 -7.82 -4.65 16.46
N THR A 275 -7.75 -3.36 16.55
CA THR A 275 -7.49 -2.62 17.78
C THR A 275 -8.69 -1.73 18.11
N GLY A 276 -8.91 -1.40 19.38
CA GLY A 276 -10.12 -0.73 19.92
C GLY A 276 -10.53 0.64 19.33
N ARG A 277 -10.10 1.00 18.13
CA ARG A 277 -10.54 2.19 17.41
C ARG A 277 -11.83 1.90 16.63
N GLY A 278 -12.96 2.06 17.31
CA GLY A 278 -14.30 1.79 16.75
C GLY A 278 -14.73 2.65 15.56
N VAL A 279 -13.99 3.68 15.15
CA VAL A 279 -14.41 4.62 14.09
C VAL A 279 -13.96 4.19 12.69
N GLN A 280 -12.82 3.52 12.56
CA GLN A 280 -12.34 3.07 11.22
C GLN A 280 -13.06 1.82 10.72
N MET A 281 -13.59 0.98 11.62
CA MET A 281 -14.25 -0.27 11.26
C MET A 281 -15.71 -0.10 10.85
N SER A 282 -16.40 0.93 11.31
CA SER A 282 -17.78 1.20 10.89
C SER A 282 -17.89 1.62 9.42
N ARG A 283 -16.77 1.98 8.77
CA ARG A 283 -16.71 2.27 7.33
C ARG A 283 -16.46 1.03 6.47
N LEU A 284 -15.91 -0.05 7.05
CA LEU A 284 -15.60 -1.29 6.32
C LEU A 284 -16.75 -2.32 6.36
N MET A 285 -17.62 -2.26 7.38
CA MET A 285 -18.74 -3.18 7.51
C MET A 285 -19.98 -2.41 7.97
N GLY A 286 -20.71 -1.84 7.03
CA GLY A 286 -22.03 -1.25 7.31
C GLY A 286 -23.00 -2.28 7.87
N GLY A 287 -23.35 -2.14 9.15
CA GLY A 287 -24.35 -2.99 9.79
C GLY A 287 -24.66 -2.52 11.21
N ILE A 288 -25.94 -2.22 11.47
CA ILE A 288 -26.51 -1.92 12.79
C ILE A 288 -26.81 -3.25 13.48
N GLY A 289 -26.21 -3.53 14.65
CA GLY A 289 -26.50 -4.75 15.41
C GLY A 289 -26.31 -4.58 16.91
N GLY A 290 -27.30 -4.97 17.69
CA GLY A 290 -27.44 -4.78 19.12
C GLY A 290 -26.33 -5.38 20.00
N ARG A 291 -26.04 -4.74 21.12
CA ARG A 291 -25.12 -5.15 22.17
C ARG A 291 -25.75 -6.21 23.07
N GLY A 292 -25.02 -7.32 23.27
CA GLY A 292 -25.29 -8.18 24.43
C GLY A 292 -24.67 -7.60 25.72
N PRO A 293 -25.22 -7.86 26.90
CA PRO A 293 -24.65 -7.37 28.15
C PRO A 293 -23.27 -8.00 28.38
N GLY A 294 -22.22 -7.19 28.39
CA GLY A 294 -20.86 -7.55 28.78
C GLY A 294 -19.79 -7.62 27.67
N GLU A 295 -20.13 -7.69 26.37
CA GLU A 295 -19.14 -7.71 25.29
C GLU A 295 -18.86 -6.31 24.72
N THR A 296 -17.59 -5.98 24.50
CA THR A 296 -17.21 -4.76 23.78
C THR A 296 -17.52 -4.92 22.29
N LYS A 297 -17.78 -3.82 21.58
CA LYS A 297 -17.98 -3.83 20.12
C LYS A 297 -16.83 -4.55 19.40
N LEU A 298 -15.61 -4.39 19.89
CA LEU A 298 -14.40 -5.04 19.33
C LEU A 298 -14.44 -6.58 19.47
N GLU A 299 -14.95 -7.11 20.59
CA GLU A 299 -15.06 -8.56 20.80
C GLU A 299 -16.11 -9.19 19.90
N ILE A 300 -17.22 -8.49 19.71
CA ILE A 300 -18.27 -8.90 18.78
C ILE A 300 -17.72 -8.95 17.34
N ASP A 301 -17.00 -7.90 16.94
CA ASP A 301 -16.42 -7.82 15.59
C ASP A 301 -15.36 -8.91 15.39
N ARG A 302 -14.51 -9.18 16.38
CA ARG A 302 -13.53 -10.29 16.34
C ARG A 302 -14.22 -11.65 16.24
N ARG A 303 -15.31 -11.87 16.95
CA ARG A 303 -16.06 -13.12 16.87
C ARG A 303 -16.66 -13.30 15.47
N ARG A 304 -17.36 -12.29 14.95
CA ARG A 304 -17.92 -12.33 13.59
C ARG A 304 -16.88 -12.64 12.53
N ILE A 305 -15.68 -12.05 12.65
CA ILE A 305 -14.59 -12.32 11.70
C ILE A 305 -14.08 -13.74 11.85
N ARG A 306 -13.94 -14.30 13.06
CA ARG A 306 -13.55 -15.72 13.24
C ARG A 306 -14.59 -16.67 12.67
N ASP A 307 -15.88 -16.41 12.91
CA ASP A 307 -16.96 -17.21 12.36
C ASP A 307 -16.95 -17.17 10.82
N ARG A 308 -16.72 -16.00 10.25
CA ARG A 308 -16.59 -15.85 8.78
C ARG A 308 -15.37 -16.57 8.23
N ILE A 309 -14.20 -16.49 8.90
CA ILE A 309 -13.00 -17.25 8.54
C ILE A 309 -13.30 -18.75 8.52
N THR A 310 -13.94 -19.28 9.56
CA THR A 310 -14.31 -20.69 9.62
C THR A 310 -15.26 -21.12 8.50
N ALA A 311 -16.23 -20.27 8.16
CA ALA A 311 -17.14 -20.53 7.06
C ALA A 311 -16.42 -20.56 5.70
N LEU A 312 -15.53 -19.58 5.45
CA LEU A 312 -14.74 -19.51 4.22
C LEU A 312 -13.74 -20.67 4.09
N GLU A 313 -13.14 -21.11 5.19
CA GLU A 313 -12.26 -22.29 5.20
C GLU A 313 -13.00 -23.57 4.80
N ARG A 314 -14.24 -23.76 5.28
CA ARG A 314 -15.09 -24.89 4.85
C ARG A 314 -15.45 -24.80 3.37
N GLU A 315 -15.87 -23.62 2.91
CA GLU A 315 -16.18 -23.38 1.51
C GLU A 315 -14.97 -23.67 0.61
N LEU A 316 -13.76 -23.24 1.02
CA LEU A 316 -12.54 -23.50 0.27
C LEU A 316 -12.20 -25.00 0.21
N GLN A 317 -12.46 -25.77 1.27
CA GLN A 317 -12.30 -27.23 1.26
C GLN A 317 -13.25 -27.92 0.28
N GLU A 318 -14.50 -27.49 0.19
CA GLU A 318 -15.46 -28.01 -0.79
C GLU A 318 -15.00 -27.73 -2.23
N LEU A 319 -14.59 -26.48 -2.50
CA LEU A 319 -14.06 -26.08 -3.80
C LEU A 319 -12.77 -26.86 -4.18
N SER A 320 -11.93 -27.19 -3.20
CA SER A 320 -10.73 -28.02 -3.41
C SER A 320 -11.09 -29.45 -3.85
N ARG A 321 -12.10 -30.08 -3.25
CA ARG A 321 -12.58 -31.41 -3.66
C ARG A 321 -13.10 -31.43 -5.10
N ASP A 322 -13.85 -30.41 -5.49
CA ASP A 322 -14.35 -30.29 -6.86
C ASP A 322 -13.21 -30.13 -7.88
N ARG A 323 -12.13 -29.42 -7.50
CA ARG A 323 -10.93 -29.29 -8.32
C ARG A 323 -10.22 -30.63 -8.48
N GLU A 324 -10.05 -31.37 -7.40
CA GLU A 324 -9.41 -32.70 -7.44
C GLU A 324 -10.16 -33.70 -8.36
N GLN A 325 -11.48 -33.65 -8.35
CA GLN A 325 -12.27 -34.48 -9.28
C GLN A 325 -12.07 -34.06 -10.75
N ARG A 326 -12.01 -32.75 -11.05
CA ARG A 326 -11.73 -32.26 -12.40
C ARG A 326 -10.31 -32.64 -12.84
N ARG A 327 -9.35 -32.56 -11.93
CA ARG A 327 -7.95 -32.98 -12.09
C ARG A 327 -7.87 -34.45 -12.50
N SER A 328 -8.50 -35.33 -11.73
CA SER A 328 -8.49 -36.78 -12.03
C SER A 328 -9.04 -37.10 -13.41
N ARG A 329 -10.02 -36.34 -13.91
CA ARG A 329 -10.56 -36.50 -15.27
C ARG A 329 -9.56 -36.02 -16.33
N ARG A 330 -8.81 -34.93 -16.10
CA ARG A 330 -7.80 -34.41 -17.03
C ARG A 330 -6.60 -35.35 -17.15
N VAL A 331 -6.09 -35.85 -16.04
CA VAL A 331 -4.98 -36.82 -16.02
C VAL A 331 -5.33 -38.07 -16.79
N ARG A 332 -6.58 -38.57 -16.69
CA ARG A 332 -7.05 -39.72 -17.47
C ARG A 332 -7.11 -39.45 -18.97
N ALA A 333 -7.26 -38.22 -19.39
CA ALA A 333 -7.32 -37.82 -20.79
C ALA A 333 -5.93 -37.77 -21.45
N GLY A 334 -4.83 -37.85 -20.70
CA GLY A 334 -3.45 -37.86 -21.20
C GLY A 334 -3.00 -36.60 -21.94
N VAL A 335 -3.70 -35.48 -21.76
CA VAL A 335 -3.35 -34.20 -22.41
C VAL A 335 -2.32 -33.47 -21.56
N PRO A 336 -1.13 -33.15 -22.11
CA PRO A 336 -0.09 -32.43 -21.34
C PRO A 336 -0.56 -31.04 -20.84
N ILE A 337 -0.10 -30.67 -19.66
CA ILE A 337 -0.43 -29.40 -19.00
C ILE A 337 0.83 -28.52 -18.88
N ILE A 338 0.77 -27.33 -19.44
CA ILE A 338 1.83 -26.32 -19.37
C ILE A 338 1.32 -25.17 -18.50
N SER A 339 2.06 -24.82 -17.44
CA SER A 339 1.73 -23.67 -16.62
C SER A 339 2.71 -22.52 -16.86
N ILE A 340 2.19 -21.34 -17.22
CA ILE A 340 3.02 -20.14 -17.42
C ILE A 340 3.27 -19.53 -16.06
N VAL A 341 4.53 -19.48 -15.66
CA VAL A 341 5.01 -18.82 -14.42
C VAL A 341 5.91 -17.65 -14.77
N GLY A 342 6.13 -16.77 -13.83
CA GLY A 342 7.05 -15.65 -14.01
C GLY A 342 6.59 -14.41 -13.24
N TYR A 343 7.45 -13.43 -13.24
CA TYR A 343 7.24 -12.20 -12.50
C TYR A 343 6.00 -11.43 -12.99
N THR A 344 5.44 -10.56 -12.14
CA THR A 344 4.34 -9.67 -12.57
C THR A 344 4.81 -8.82 -13.76
N ASN A 345 3.90 -8.57 -14.69
CA ASN A 345 4.17 -7.82 -15.93
C ASN A 345 5.24 -8.45 -16.87
N ALA A 346 5.60 -9.73 -16.73
CA ALA A 346 6.46 -10.42 -17.70
C ALA A 346 5.77 -10.70 -19.06
N GLY A 347 4.45 -10.50 -19.13
CA GLY A 347 3.65 -10.70 -20.35
C GLY A 347 2.96 -12.07 -20.44
N LYS A 348 2.69 -12.73 -19.31
CA LYS A 348 2.08 -14.06 -19.23
C LYS A 348 0.73 -14.15 -19.95
N SER A 349 -0.20 -13.26 -19.60
CA SER A 349 -1.53 -13.23 -20.22
C SER A 349 -1.48 -12.82 -21.69
N THR A 350 -0.53 -11.96 -22.08
CA THR A 350 -0.27 -11.59 -23.47
C THR A 350 0.18 -12.81 -24.26
N LEU A 351 1.12 -13.59 -23.70
CA LEU A 351 1.59 -14.84 -24.34
C LEU A 351 0.45 -15.86 -24.48
N LEU A 352 -0.35 -16.06 -23.42
CA LEU A 352 -1.49 -16.97 -23.48
C LEU A 352 -2.45 -16.57 -24.61
N ASN A 353 -2.79 -15.28 -24.72
CA ASN A 353 -3.65 -14.78 -25.81
C ASN A 353 -3.04 -15.01 -27.20
N ALA A 354 -1.74 -14.72 -27.35
CA ALA A 354 -1.03 -14.89 -28.60
C ALA A 354 -1.01 -16.36 -29.06
N LEU A 355 -0.80 -17.30 -28.13
CA LEU A 355 -0.76 -18.74 -28.41
C LEU A 355 -2.14 -19.34 -28.67
N THR A 356 -3.20 -18.90 -27.98
CA THR A 356 -4.53 -19.52 -28.05
C THR A 356 -5.52 -18.76 -28.92
N GLN A 357 -5.08 -17.66 -29.56
CA GLN A 357 -5.94 -16.80 -30.40
C GLN A 357 -7.17 -16.27 -29.62
N SER A 358 -7.05 -16.08 -28.33
CA SER A 358 -8.12 -15.62 -27.47
C SER A 358 -7.91 -14.12 -27.10
N GLU A 359 -9.01 -13.44 -26.79
CA GLU A 359 -8.99 -12.05 -26.32
C GLU A 359 -9.22 -12.02 -24.79
N ILE A 360 -8.20 -12.38 -24.02
CA ILE A 360 -8.21 -12.12 -22.59
C ILE A 360 -7.74 -10.66 -22.38
N PHE A 361 -8.43 -9.95 -21.53
CA PHE A 361 -8.08 -8.58 -21.18
C PHE A 361 -6.65 -8.51 -20.62
N THR A 362 -5.77 -7.82 -21.33
CA THR A 362 -4.38 -7.62 -20.93
C THR A 362 -4.17 -6.15 -20.59
N GLU A 363 -3.84 -5.86 -19.35
CA GLU A 363 -3.42 -4.53 -18.92
C GLU A 363 -1.93 -4.51 -18.61
N ASN A 364 -1.29 -3.37 -18.83
CA ASN A 364 0.09 -3.15 -18.41
C ASN A 364 0.13 -2.75 -16.91
N LEU A 365 -0.53 -3.56 -16.07
CA LEU A 365 -0.65 -3.41 -14.62
C LEU A 365 -0.18 -4.69 -13.93
N LEU A 366 0.30 -4.54 -12.69
CA LEU A 366 0.70 -5.69 -11.87
C LEU A 366 -0.54 -6.53 -11.53
N PHE A 367 -0.38 -7.85 -11.44
CA PHE A 367 -1.48 -8.79 -11.13
C PHE A 367 -2.72 -8.66 -12.05
N ALA A 368 -2.49 -8.48 -13.35
CA ALA A 368 -3.59 -8.45 -14.33
C ALA A 368 -4.44 -9.73 -14.28
N THR A 369 -3.84 -10.88 -14.00
CA THR A 369 -4.48 -12.17 -13.80
C THR A 369 -4.35 -12.62 -12.36
N LEU A 370 -5.47 -12.86 -11.68
CA LEU A 370 -5.55 -13.47 -10.36
C LEU A 370 -6.16 -14.88 -10.43
N ASP A 371 -7.24 -15.01 -11.19
CA ASP A 371 -7.88 -16.30 -11.43
C ASP A 371 -7.10 -17.06 -12.52
N THR A 372 -6.77 -18.31 -12.26
CA THR A 372 -6.13 -19.17 -13.27
C THR A 372 -7.04 -19.34 -14.48
N SER A 373 -6.50 -19.12 -15.66
CA SER A 373 -7.23 -19.37 -16.91
C SER A 373 -6.53 -20.45 -17.73
N SER A 374 -7.21 -21.59 -17.87
CA SER A 374 -6.72 -22.71 -18.68
C SER A 374 -7.32 -22.65 -20.09
N ARG A 375 -6.48 -22.82 -21.11
CA ARG A 375 -6.85 -22.83 -22.52
C ARG A 375 -6.25 -24.02 -23.22
N ARG A 376 -6.93 -24.53 -24.28
CA ARG A 376 -6.35 -25.53 -25.15
C ARG A 376 -5.56 -24.87 -26.27
N LEU A 377 -4.32 -25.26 -26.40
CA LEU A 377 -3.46 -24.89 -27.52
C LEU A 377 -3.43 -26.10 -28.49
N ARG A 378 -3.87 -25.87 -29.71
CA ARG A 378 -3.78 -26.86 -30.78
C ARG A 378 -2.47 -26.69 -31.52
N LEU A 379 -1.72 -27.76 -31.57
CA LEU A 379 -0.48 -27.86 -32.34
C LEU A 379 -0.76 -28.63 -33.65
N PRO A 380 0.10 -28.54 -34.66
CA PRO A 380 -0.04 -29.34 -35.91
C PRO A 380 -0.20 -30.82 -35.62
N ARG A 381 -0.90 -31.56 -36.53
CA ARG A 381 -1.21 -32.99 -36.42
C ARG A 381 -2.16 -33.35 -35.27
N GLU A 382 -3.18 -32.52 -35.02
CA GLU A 382 -4.23 -32.74 -34.01
C GLU A 382 -3.74 -32.93 -32.56
N ARG A 383 -2.54 -32.45 -32.25
CA ARG A 383 -1.97 -32.48 -30.90
C ARG A 383 -2.51 -31.32 -30.07
N GLU A 384 -2.86 -31.61 -28.85
CA GLU A 384 -3.39 -30.61 -27.95
C GLU A 384 -2.58 -30.56 -26.64
N VAL A 385 -2.34 -29.37 -26.13
CA VAL A 385 -1.85 -29.11 -24.75
C VAL A 385 -2.77 -28.14 -24.04
N ILE A 386 -2.85 -28.26 -22.72
CA ILE A 386 -3.54 -27.28 -21.89
C ILE A 386 -2.51 -26.27 -21.40
N ILE A 387 -2.72 -24.99 -21.71
CA ILE A 387 -1.88 -23.92 -21.17
C ILE A 387 -2.68 -23.18 -20.10
N THR A 388 -2.07 -22.99 -18.94
CA THR A 388 -2.66 -22.29 -17.80
C THR A 388 -1.85 -21.03 -17.49
N ASP A 389 -2.52 -19.87 -17.47
CA ASP A 389 -1.95 -18.62 -16.93
C ASP A 389 -2.08 -18.61 -15.41
N THR A 390 -1.06 -18.13 -14.71
CA THR A 390 -1.01 -18.11 -13.26
C THR A 390 -0.83 -16.70 -12.72
N VAL A 391 -1.03 -16.53 -11.42
CA VAL A 391 -0.75 -15.29 -10.72
C VAL A 391 0.71 -14.92 -10.90
N GLY A 392 0.98 -13.67 -11.25
CA GLY A 392 2.37 -13.19 -11.35
C GLY A 392 3.07 -13.14 -9.99
N PHE A 393 4.29 -13.60 -9.96
CA PHE A 393 5.14 -13.47 -8.77
C PHE A 393 5.62 -12.02 -8.59
N ILE A 394 5.87 -11.65 -7.35
CA ILE A 394 6.33 -10.31 -6.94
C ILE A 394 7.41 -10.48 -5.88
N ARG A 395 8.26 -9.48 -5.75
CA ARG A 395 9.28 -9.43 -4.70
C ARG A 395 8.63 -9.47 -3.32
N SER A 396 9.21 -10.28 -2.43
CA SER A 396 8.77 -10.36 -1.02
C SER A 396 7.26 -10.61 -0.87
N LEU A 397 6.73 -11.61 -1.59
CA LEU A 397 5.33 -12.03 -1.40
C LEU A 397 5.16 -12.48 0.05
N PRO A 398 4.27 -11.85 0.85
CA PRO A 398 4.10 -12.19 2.25
C PRO A 398 3.70 -13.66 2.43
N LYS A 399 4.26 -14.35 3.43
CA LYS A 399 3.92 -15.75 3.72
C LYS A 399 2.45 -15.98 4.01
N SER A 400 1.78 -14.98 4.59
CA SER A 400 0.33 -14.98 4.79
C SER A 400 -0.45 -15.03 3.48
N LEU A 401 0.05 -14.38 2.43
CA LEU A 401 -0.53 -14.40 1.09
C LEU A 401 -0.22 -15.69 0.34
N LEU A 402 1.00 -16.23 0.45
CA LEU A 402 1.34 -17.54 -0.11
C LEU A 402 0.39 -18.63 0.40
N GLY A 403 0.08 -18.62 1.70
CA GLY A 403 -0.90 -19.54 2.30
C GLY A 403 -2.32 -19.39 1.73
N ALA A 404 -2.75 -18.16 1.45
CA ALA A 404 -4.06 -17.88 0.86
C ALA A 404 -4.14 -18.31 -0.61
N PHE A 405 -3.05 -18.14 -1.37
CA PHE A 405 -2.98 -18.52 -2.79
C PHE A 405 -2.49 -19.95 -3.02
N LYS A 406 -2.20 -20.69 -1.95
CA LYS A 406 -1.75 -22.09 -2.06
C LYS A 406 -2.64 -22.90 -3.00
N ALA A 407 -3.95 -22.74 -2.89
CA ALA A 407 -4.90 -23.47 -3.75
C ALA A 407 -4.82 -23.04 -5.24
N THR A 408 -4.55 -21.79 -5.55
CA THR A 408 -4.31 -21.33 -6.94
C THR A 408 -2.95 -21.80 -7.46
N LEU A 409 -1.96 -21.88 -6.57
CA LEU A 409 -0.62 -22.38 -6.89
C LEU A 409 -0.54 -23.90 -6.89
N GLU A 410 -1.50 -24.61 -6.28
CA GLU A 410 -1.65 -26.08 -6.37
C GLU A 410 -1.90 -26.53 -7.83
N GLU A 411 -2.49 -25.68 -8.68
CA GLU A 411 -2.62 -25.98 -10.12
C GLU A 411 -1.26 -26.11 -10.81
N LEU A 412 -0.19 -25.51 -10.27
CA LEU A 412 1.18 -25.70 -10.77
C LEU A 412 1.69 -27.13 -10.51
N GLN A 413 1.16 -27.82 -9.49
CA GLN A 413 1.54 -29.21 -9.21
C GLN A 413 1.13 -30.15 -10.32
N ASP A 414 0.10 -29.80 -11.07
CA ASP A 414 -0.44 -30.59 -12.17
C ASP A 414 0.31 -30.34 -13.48
N ALA A 415 1.13 -29.33 -13.56
CA ALA A 415 1.89 -29.01 -14.75
C ALA A 415 2.95 -30.07 -15.04
N ASP A 416 2.98 -30.54 -16.29
CA ASP A 416 4.05 -31.38 -16.83
C ASP A 416 5.28 -30.54 -17.21
N LEU A 417 5.07 -29.21 -17.44
CA LEU A 417 6.10 -28.25 -17.78
C LEU A 417 5.75 -26.86 -17.20
N LEU A 418 6.71 -26.23 -16.56
CA LEU A 418 6.65 -24.82 -16.19
C LEU A 418 7.26 -23.98 -17.31
N LEU A 419 6.49 -23.08 -17.89
CA LEU A 419 6.95 -22.10 -18.86
C LEU A 419 7.30 -20.81 -18.12
N HIS A 420 8.57 -20.64 -17.79
CA HIS A 420 9.05 -19.49 -17.01
C HIS A 420 9.29 -18.29 -17.91
N LEU A 421 8.35 -17.35 -17.90
CA LEU A 421 8.40 -16.15 -18.72
C LEU A 421 9.16 -15.02 -18.00
N VAL A 422 10.20 -14.52 -18.65
CA VAL A 422 11.11 -13.48 -18.13
C VAL A 422 11.06 -12.26 -19.02
N ASP A 423 10.89 -11.07 -18.45
CA ASP A 423 11.00 -9.81 -19.20
C ASP A 423 12.47 -9.49 -19.49
N ALA A 424 12.90 -9.77 -20.71
CA ALA A 424 14.27 -9.54 -21.16
C ALA A 424 14.68 -8.06 -21.15
N SER A 425 13.74 -7.14 -21.19
CA SER A 425 14.02 -5.69 -21.14
C SER A 425 14.23 -5.15 -19.73
N ASN A 426 13.94 -5.94 -18.70
CA ASN A 426 14.15 -5.54 -17.32
C ASN A 426 15.62 -5.72 -16.91
N PRO A 427 16.34 -4.69 -16.44
CA PRO A 427 17.75 -4.80 -16.07
C PRO A 427 18.02 -5.79 -14.92
N ARG A 428 16.96 -6.26 -14.21
CA ARG A 428 17.00 -7.20 -13.09
C ARG A 428 16.36 -8.54 -13.36
N PHE A 429 16.31 -8.92 -14.61
CA PHE A 429 15.70 -10.20 -14.98
C PHE A 429 16.33 -11.38 -14.24
N GLU A 430 17.63 -11.35 -13.91
CA GLU A 430 18.31 -12.40 -13.13
C GLU A 430 17.78 -12.49 -11.68
N ASP A 431 17.58 -11.34 -11.01
CA ASP A 431 16.98 -11.30 -9.67
C ASP A 431 15.55 -11.82 -9.70
N GLN A 432 14.78 -11.49 -10.75
CA GLN A 432 13.42 -11.98 -10.93
C GLN A 432 13.40 -13.50 -11.14
N ILE A 433 14.31 -14.06 -11.94
CA ILE A 433 14.46 -15.51 -12.12
C ILE A 433 14.73 -16.17 -10.76
N ASN A 434 15.71 -15.68 -10.00
CA ASN A 434 16.08 -16.22 -8.70
C ASN A 434 14.90 -16.16 -7.70
N GLN A 435 14.12 -15.09 -7.71
CA GLN A 435 12.95 -14.97 -6.84
C GLN A 435 11.84 -15.94 -7.21
N VAL A 436 11.58 -16.15 -8.51
CA VAL A 436 10.61 -17.14 -8.98
C VAL A 436 11.06 -18.54 -8.54
N HIS A 437 12.33 -18.89 -8.72
CA HIS A 437 12.88 -20.17 -8.26
C HIS A 437 12.77 -20.36 -6.75
N ALA A 438 13.04 -19.31 -5.97
CA ALA A 438 12.88 -19.37 -4.51
C ALA A 438 11.43 -19.67 -4.11
N ILE A 439 10.45 -18.98 -4.74
CA ILE A 439 9.03 -19.21 -4.47
C ILE A 439 8.60 -20.62 -4.92
N LEU A 440 9.03 -21.08 -6.09
CA LEU A 440 8.76 -22.45 -6.57
C LEU A 440 9.35 -23.48 -5.60
N GLY A 441 10.56 -23.23 -5.06
CA GLY A 441 11.17 -24.07 -4.02
C GLY A 441 10.35 -24.13 -2.73
N GLU A 442 9.84 -22.97 -2.24
CA GLU A 442 8.96 -22.92 -1.06
C GLU A 442 7.63 -23.68 -1.27
N LEU A 443 7.16 -23.77 -2.52
CA LEU A 443 5.96 -24.49 -2.91
C LEU A 443 6.21 -25.99 -3.16
N GLY A 444 7.46 -26.46 -3.08
CA GLY A 444 7.83 -27.84 -3.41
C GLY A 444 7.77 -28.16 -4.91
N LEU A 445 7.95 -27.15 -5.76
CA LEU A 445 7.90 -27.25 -7.22
C LEU A 445 9.27 -27.05 -7.88
N GLY A 446 10.35 -27.00 -7.09
CA GLY A 446 11.70 -26.73 -7.59
C GLY A 446 12.24 -27.81 -8.54
N ASP A 447 11.75 -29.05 -8.44
CA ASP A 447 12.17 -30.18 -9.29
C ASP A 447 11.30 -30.34 -10.57
N LYS A 448 10.32 -29.47 -10.77
CA LYS A 448 9.47 -29.52 -11.97
C LYS A 448 10.27 -29.16 -13.22
N PRO A 449 10.03 -29.85 -14.34
CA PRO A 449 10.62 -29.46 -15.61
C PRO A 449 10.26 -28.02 -15.95
N GLU A 450 11.29 -27.22 -16.29
CA GLU A 450 11.16 -25.82 -16.60
C GLU A 450 11.70 -25.51 -18.00
N LEU A 451 11.05 -24.59 -18.70
CA LEU A 451 11.54 -23.97 -19.92
C LEU A 451 11.55 -22.46 -19.73
N VAL A 452 12.73 -21.86 -19.71
CA VAL A 452 12.88 -20.41 -19.57
C VAL A 452 12.65 -19.72 -20.91
N VAL A 453 11.80 -18.69 -20.90
CA VAL A 453 11.43 -17.92 -22.11
C VAL A 453 11.66 -16.45 -21.86
N PHE A 454 12.59 -15.84 -22.57
CA PHE A 454 12.84 -14.41 -22.57
C PHE A 454 11.86 -13.70 -23.49
N ASN A 455 10.94 -12.95 -22.90
CA ASN A 455 9.90 -12.16 -23.57
C ASN A 455 10.31 -10.70 -23.76
N LYS A 456 9.54 -9.96 -24.55
CA LYS A 456 9.70 -8.53 -24.86
C LYS A 456 10.99 -8.22 -25.60
N THR A 457 11.41 -9.14 -26.50
CA THR A 457 12.61 -8.96 -27.32
C THR A 457 12.52 -7.78 -28.27
N ASP A 458 11.31 -7.36 -28.63
CA ASP A 458 11.02 -6.12 -29.37
C ASP A 458 11.65 -4.87 -28.72
N ARG A 459 11.81 -4.87 -27.38
CA ARG A 459 12.41 -3.77 -26.63
C ARG A 459 13.94 -3.81 -26.60
N LEU A 460 14.56 -4.94 -26.94
CA LEU A 460 16.01 -5.14 -26.85
C LEU A 460 16.81 -4.35 -27.91
N GLU A 461 16.23 -4.06 -29.07
CA GLU A 461 16.89 -3.23 -30.08
C GLU A 461 17.18 -1.83 -29.59
N GLY A 462 16.26 -1.28 -28.80
CA GLY A 462 16.47 0.01 -28.11
C GLY A 462 17.59 -0.06 -27.07
N LEU A 463 17.70 -1.17 -26.34
CA LEU A 463 18.76 -1.42 -25.35
C LEU A 463 20.14 -1.59 -26.02
N LYS A 464 20.23 -2.35 -27.13
CA LYS A 464 21.47 -2.57 -27.87
C LYS A 464 22.16 -1.26 -28.29
N ARG A 465 21.35 -0.25 -28.63
CA ARG A 465 21.85 1.09 -29.00
C ARG A 465 22.26 1.94 -27.81
N LYS A 466 21.64 1.74 -26.63
CA LYS A 466 21.82 2.57 -25.44
C LYS A 466 22.78 1.96 -24.41
N ASP A 467 22.77 0.65 -24.25
CA ASP A 467 23.55 -0.08 -23.25
C ASP A 467 23.96 -1.46 -23.78
N THR A 468 25.14 -1.50 -24.40
CA THR A 468 25.74 -2.72 -24.96
C THR A 468 26.04 -3.76 -23.87
N ILE A 469 26.36 -3.34 -22.64
CA ILE A 469 26.68 -4.25 -21.52
C ILE A 469 25.43 -4.98 -21.08
N ALA A 470 24.31 -4.25 -20.90
CA ALA A 470 23.03 -4.86 -20.56
C ALA A 470 22.59 -5.88 -21.63
N PHE A 471 22.74 -5.55 -22.90
CA PHE A 471 22.43 -6.47 -24.00
C PHE A 471 23.28 -7.74 -23.97
N LEU A 472 24.59 -7.63 -23.72
CA LEU A 472 25.49 -8.78 -23.59
C LEU A 472 25.15 -9.67 -22.40
N ARG A 473 24.77 -9.09 -21.28
CA ARG A 473 24.27 -9.84 -20.09
C ARG A 473 23.04 -10.67 -20.43
N ILE A 474 22.08 -10.12 -21.16
CA ILE A 474 20.88 -10.84 -21.60
C ILE A 474 21.25 -11.99 -22.52
N ALA A 475 22.16 -11.77 -23.49
CA ALA A 475 22.62 -12.82 -24.40
C ALA A 475 23.36 -13.95 -23.67
N GLN A 476 24.15 -13.62 -22.64
CA GLN A 476 24.82 -14.60 -21.78
C GLN A 476 23.84 -15.42 -20.93
N ALA A 477 22.89 -14.74 -20.28
CA ALA A 477 21.86 -15.39 -19.47
C ALA A 477 20.97 -16.33 -20.33
N ARG A 478 20.62 -15.91 -21.55
CA ARG A 478 19.89 -16.74 -22.50
C ARG A 478 20.61 -18.05 -22.78
N ARG A 479 21.93 -18.01 -23.03
CA ARG A 479 22.73 -19.23 -23.23
C ARG A 479 22.82 -20.08 -21.96
N ARG A 480 23.00 -19.46 -20.80
CA ARG A 480 23.10 -20.14 -19.49
C ARG A 480 21.83 -20.94 -19.16
N HIS A 481 20.66 -20.41 -19.47
CA HIS A 481 19.38 -21.03 -19.18
C HIS A 481 18.80 -21.83 -20.36
N ASP A 482 19.54 -21.97 -21.46
CA ASP A 482 19.03 -22.57 -22.73
C ASP A 482 17.66 -21.98 -23.12
N ALA A 483 17.55 -20.66 -22.99
CA ALA A 483 16.28 -19.97 -23.03
C ALA A 483 15.89 -19.59 -24.46
N ILE A 484 14.60 -19.71 -24.76
CA ILE A 484 13.99 -19.26 -25.99
C ILE A 484 13.68 -17.77 -25.91
N SER A 485 13.92 -17.03 -26.99
CA SER A 485 13.61 -15.60 -27.03
C SER A 485 12.40 -15.36 -27.93
N ILE A 486 11.43 -14.59 -27.40
CA ILE A 486 10.18 -14.27 -28.08
C ILE A 486 9.78 -12.81 -27.84
N SER A 487 8.84 -12.34 -28.64
CA SER A 487 7.99 -11.19 -28.32
C SER A 487 6.53 -11.63 -28.34
N ALA A 488 5.87 -11.63 -27.21
CA ALA A 488 4.47 -12.05 -27.11
C ALA A 488 3.50 -11.18 -27.93
N VAL A 489 3.93 -10.00 -28.38
CA VAL A 489 3.16 -9.12 -29.26
C VAL A 489 3.42 -9.40 -30.75
N ASP A 490 4.48 -10.14 -31.07
CA ASP A 490 4.80 -10.57 -32.43
C ASP A 490 4.64 -12.10 -32.59
N ARG A 491 3.59 -12.52 -33.27
CA ARG A 491 3.27 -13.93 -33.47
C ARG A 491 4.34 -14.70 -34.25
N ALA A 492 5.05 -14.04 -35.16
CA ALA A 492 6.13 -14.68 -35.93
C ALA A 492 7.25 -15.17 -35.03
N SER A 493 7.52 -14.44 -33.93
CA SER A 493 8.55 -14.77 -32.94
C SER A 493 8.23 -16.01 -32.10
N LEU A 494 6.99 -16.51 -32.12
CA LEU A 494 6.55 -17.66 -31.31
C LEU A 494 6.90 -19.03 -31.92
N ALA A 495 7.30 -19.08 -33.18
CA ALA A 495 7.59 -20.33 -33.88
C ALA A 495 8.65 -21.20 -33.17
N PRO A 496 9.78 -20.66 -32.67
CA PRO A 496 10.77 -21.45 -31.91
C PRO A 496 10.20 -22.06 -30.62
N LEU A 497 9.31 -21.31 -29.93
CA LEU A 497 8.66 -21.82 -28.73
C LEU A 497 7.72 -22.96 -29.03
N LEU A 498 6.89 -22.86 -30.09
CA LEU A 498 5.94 -23.90 -30.48
C LEU A 498 6.70 -25.16 -30.90
N GLU A 499 7.82 -25.04 -31.61
CA GLU A 499 8.66 -26.17 -32.00
C GLU A 499 9.31 -26.84 -30.78
N ALA A 500 9.84 -26.08 -29.83
CA ALA A 500 10.41 -26.63 -28.60
C ALA A 500 9.37 -27.37 -27.76
N LEU A 501 8.13 -26.86 -27.66
CA LEU A 501 7.03 -27.55 -26.99
C LEU A 501 6.64 -28.88 -27.72
N LYS A 502 6.63 -28.84 -29.04
CA LYS A 502 6.37 -30.05 -29.86
C LYS A 502 7.42 -31.12 -29.62
N GLN A 503 8.71 -30.77 -29.71
CA GLN A 503 9.82 -31.70 -29.47
C GLN A 503 9.82 -32.27 -28.06
N ARG A 504 9.43 -31.45 -27.07
CA ARG A 504 9.40 -31.87 -25.66
C ARG A 504 8.36 -32.93 -25.36
N PHE A 505 7.16 -32.76 -25.90
CA PHE A 505 6.05 -33.68 -25.62
C PHE A 505 5.90 -34.81 -26.63
N TRP A 506 6.47 -34.66 -27.82
CA TRP A 506 6.39 -35.65 -28.89
C TRP A 506 7.72 -35.74 -29.67
N PRO A 507 8.78 -36.27 -29.01
CA PRO A 507 10.15 -36.29 -29.58
C PRO A 507 10.29 -37.21 -30.83
N GLU A 508 9.38 -38.15 -31.06
CA GLU A 508 9.52 -39.20 -32.13
C GLU A 508 8.68 -38.93 -33.37
N ALA A 509 8.18 -37.73 -33.54
CA ALA A 509 7.20 -37.48 -34.58
C ALA A 509 7.68 -36.47 -35.62
N ASP A 510 8.68 -36.86 -36.42
CA ASP A 510 8.96 -36.30 -37.75
C ASP A 510 8.15 -36.92 -38.88
#